data_37f4d7a6bffbc881cd0fb478247b5330
#
_entry.id   37f4d7a6bffbc881cd0fb478247b5330
#
_cell.length_a   1.000
_cell.length_b   1.000
_cell.length_c   1.000
_cell.angle_alpha   90.00
_cell.angle_beta   90.00
_cell.angle_gamma   90.00
#
_symmetry.space_group_name_H-M   'P 1'
#
loop_
_entity.id
_entity.type
_entity.pdbx_description
1 polymer ?
#
loop_
_entity_poly.entity_id
_entity_poly.type
_entity_poly.pdbx_seq_one_letter_code
_entity_poly.pdbx_strand_id
1 'polypeptide(L)'
;MALIPTAPAPVAATTTSAPAGLMAQPFTPARLAELRASRTPVLVYMTADWCLTCKVNERGALADAAVAAAFKAKGIAVLEGDWTRGDPVISQWLQARGRAGVPAYVFYAADGRETELPQILTVGGLTALG
;
A
#
# COMPACT_ATOMS: atom_id res chain seq x y z
N MET A 1 27.27 -13.86 -28.25
CA MET A 1 27.11 -13.49 -27.89
C MET A 1 26.37 -12.87 -27.19
N ALA A 2 25.99 -12.64 -26.85
CA ALA A 2 25.63 -12.06 -26.21
C ALA A 2 24.96 -11.55 -25.56
N LEU A 3 24.59 -11.34 -25.17
CA LEU A 3 24.24 -10.81 -24.63
C LEU A 3 23.38 -10.31 -23.90
N ILE A 4 23.02 -10.03 -23.63
CA ILE A 4 22.39 -9.54 -23.09
C ILE A 4 21.72 -9.02 -22.31
N PRO A 5 21.34 -8.75 -21.95
CA PRO A 5 20.87 -8.29 -21.23
C PRO A 5 20.22 -7.69 -20.68
N THR A 6 19.87 -7.47 -20.28
CA THR A 6 19.45 -7.08 -19.78
C THR A 6 18.72 -6.43 -19.20
N ALA A 7 18.35 -6.05 -18.99
CA ALA A 7 17.75 -5.39 -18.60
C ALA A 7 17.03 -5.05 -17.67
N PRO A 8 16.53 -5.02 -17.33
CA PRO A 8 15.84 -4.88 -16.44
C PRO A 8 15.62 -3.91 -15.67
N ALA A 9 16.03 -3.66 -15.53
CA ALA A 9 16.02 -2.77 -14.79
C ALA A 9 15.02 -1.98 -14.33
N PRO A 10 14.50 -1.69 -14.87
CA PRO A 10 13.57 -0.82 -14.61
C PRO A 10 13.00 -0.88 -13.39
N VAL A 11 12.75 -1.65 -13.35
CA VAL A 11 12.25 -1.86 -12.36
C VAL A 11 12.44 -1.17 -11.27
N ALA A 12 13.35 -1.27 -11.03
CA ALA A 12 13.64 -0.75 -9.93
C ALA A 12 12.97 0.41 -9.56
N ALA A 13 13.07 1.11 -10.31
CA ALA A 13 12.63 2.27 -10.00
C ALA A 13 11.50 2.38 -9.30
N THR A 14 10.80 1.68 -9.62
CA THR A 14 9.62 1.92 -9.25
C THR A 14 9.35 1.83 -7.90
N THR A 15 9.96 1.18 -7.24
CA THR A 15 9.53 0.96 -6.05
C THR A 15 9.91 1.76 -4.98
N THR A 16 10.51 2.63 -5.21
CA THR A 16 11.09 3.36 -4.22
C THR A 16 10.38 3.71 -2.99
N SER A 17 9.16 3.97 -3.00
CA SER A 17 8.53 4.42 -1.78
C SER A 17 8.06 3.31 -0.90
N ALA A 18 8.15 2.10 -1.32
CA ALA A 18 7.63 1.00 -0.52
C ALA A 18 8.41 0.84 0.78
N PRO A 19 7.75 0.60 1.91
CA PRO A 19 8.43 0.31 3.15
C PRO A 19 9.25 -0.96 3.05
N ALA A 20 10.30 -1.04 3.83
CA ALA A 20 11.13 -2.22 3.85
C ALA A 20 10.33 -3.41 4.31
N GLY A 21 10.47 -4.50 3.63
CA GLY A 21 9.78 -5.74 4.00
C GLY A 21 8.43 -5.95 3.39
N LEU A 22 7.75 -4.90 2.97
CA LEU A 22 6.47 -5.05 2.29
C LEU A 22 6.67 -4.93 0.78
N MET A 23 5.94 -5.75 0.04
CA MET A 23 6.03 -5.75 -1.41
C MET A 23 4.86 -4.94 -1.97
N ALA A 24 4.96 -3.63 -1.88
CA ALA A 24 3.88 -2.76 -2.34
C ALA A 24 3.89 -2.62 -3.86
N GLN A 25 2.70 -2.61 -4.44
CA GLN A 25 2.49 -2.35 -5.86
C GLN A 25 1.87 -0.97 -6.01
N PRO A 26 2.02 -0.32 -7.15
CA PRO A 26 1.34 0.94 -7.37
C PRO A 26 -0.18 0.77 -7.31
N PHE A 27 -0.85 1.71 -6.66
CA PHE A 27 -2.30 1.68 -6.62
C PHE A 27 -2.87 2.09 -7.97
N THR A 28 -3.80 1.30 -8.49
CA THR A 28 -4.71 1.72 -9.54
C THR A 28 -6.08 1.14 -9.20
N PRO A 29 -7.16 1.81 -9.60
CA PRO A 29 -8.49 1.23 -9.38
C PRO A 29 -8.65 -0.14 -10.02
N ALA A 30 -8.04 -0.34 -11.19
CA ALA A 30 -8.14 -1.61 -11.89
C ALA A 30 -7.43 -2.73 -11.10
N ARG A 31 -6.26 -2.44 -10.57
CA ARG A 31 -5.54 -3.46 -9.81
C ARG A 31 -6.27 -3.82 -8.52
N LEU A 32 -6.83 -2.81 -7.86
CA LEU A 32 -7.63 -3.06 -6.67
C LEU A 32 -8.84 -3.95 -7.02
N ALA A 33 -9.51 -3.65 -8.13
CA ALA A 33 -10.66 -4.44 -8.55
C ALA A 33 -10.27 -5.88 -8.85
N GLU A 34 -9.13 -6.10 -9.50
CA GLU A 34 -8.64 -7.45 -9.79
C GLU A 34 -8.40 -8.24 -8.50
N LEU A 35 -7.74 -7.62 -7.55
CA LEU A 35 -7.42 -8.30 -6.29
C LEU A 35 -8.69 -8.63 -5.52
N ARG A 36 -9.64 -7.70 -5.49
CA ARG A 36 -10.89 -7.93 -4.80
C ARG A 36 -11.72 -9.02 -5.48
N ALA A 37 -11.69 -9.06 -6.81
CA ALA A 37 -12.42 -10.10 -7.55
C ALA A 37 -11.86 -11.49 -7.25
N SER A 38 -10.57 -11.59 -6.99
CA SER A 38 -9.97 -12.87 -6.64
C SER A 38 -9.99 -13.13 -5.13
N ARG A 39 -10.69 -12.29 -4.37
CA ARG A 39 -10.81 -12.43 -2.93
C ARG A 39 -9.48 -12.37 -2.20
N THR A 40 -8.55 -11.63 -2.75
CA THR A 40 -7.27 -11.38 -2.10
C THR A 40 -7.44 -10.24 -1.12
N PRO A 41 -7.06 -10.40 0.16
CA PRO A 41 -7.11 -9.26 1.07
C PRO A 41 -6.07 -8.22 0.67
N VAL A 42 -6.42 -6.95 0.76
CA VAL A 42 -5.58 -5.87 0.27
C VAL A 42 -5.51 -4.74 1.28
N LEU A 43 -4.31 -4.28 1.56
CA LEU A 43 -4.13 -3.01 2.26
C LEU A 43 -3.82 -1.95 1.22
N VAL A 44 -4.66 -0.92 1.13
CA VAL A 44 -4.41 0.24 0.29
C VAL A 44 -3.96 1.38 1.17
N TYR A 45 -2.86 2.03 0.80
CA TYR A 45 -2.51 3.24 1.51
C TYR A 45 -2.07 4.33 0.55
N MET A 46 -2.46 5.55 0.91
CA MET A 46 -2.09 6.73 0.15
C MET A 46 -1.09 7.52 0.96
N THR A 47 -0.04 7.98 0.31
CA THR A 47 1.07 8.67 0.95
C THR A 47 1.50 9.87 0.11
N ALA A 48 2.40 10.66 0.64
CA ALA A 48 3.02 11.75 -0.10
C ALA A 48 4.38 12.03 0.52
N ASP A 49 5.32 12.52 -0.30
CA ASP A 49 6.67 12.80 0.18
C ASP A 49 6.68 13.86 1.29
N TRP A 50 5.74 14.79 1.22
CA TRP A 50 5.66 15.89 2.19
C TRP A 50 4.85 15.55 3.43
N CYS A 51 4.35 14.33 3.55
CA CYS A 51 3.49 13.94 4.66
C CYS A 51 4.31 13.30 5.77
N LEU A 52 4.54 14.05 6.83
CA LEU A 52 5.37 13.56 7.93
C LEU A 52 4.78 12.31 8.60
N THR A 53 3.48 12.32 8.86
CA THR A 53 2.82 11.17 9.49
C THR A 53 2.96 9.92 8.60
N CYS A 54 2.86 10.10 7.28
CA CYS A 54 3.05 8.97 6.37
C CYS A 54 4.44 8.38 6.54
N LYS A 55 5.47 9.24 6.62
CA LYS A 55 6.85 8.78 6.74
C LYS A 55 7.11 8.09 8.07
N VAL A 56 6.50 8.59 9.14
CA VAL A 56 6.62 7.96 10.45
C VAL A 56 6.05 6.54 10.40
N ASN A 57 4.88 6.36 9.82
CA ASN A 57 4.28 5.04 9.70
C ASN A 57 5.11 4.13 8.79
N GLU A 58 5.63 4.67 7.71
CA GLU A 58 6.39 3.87 6.74
C GLU A 58 7.73 3.41 7.31
N ARG A 59 8.33 4.21 8.17
CA ARG A 59 9.58 3.84 8.82
C ARG A 59 9.36 3.05 10.10
N GLY A 60 8.15 3.06 10.62
CA GLY A 60 7.80 2.37 11.85
C GLY A 60 7.01 1.11 11.58
N ALA A 61 5.70 1.15 11.87
CA ALA A 61 4.87 -0.05 11.80
C ALA A 61 4.90 -0.73 10.43
N LEU A 62 4.86 0.04 9.35
CA LEU A 62 4.85 -0.55 8.01
C LEU A 62 6.19 -1.18 7.64
N ALA A 63 7.27 -0.81 8.31
CA ALA A 63 8.57 -1.39 8.04
C ALA A 63 8.93 -2.53 8.99
N ASP A 64 8.04 -2.85 9.91
CA ASP A 64 8.34 -3.86 10.93
C ASP A 64 8.34 -5.27 10.34
N ALA A 65 9.33 -6.06 10.69
CA ALA A 65 9.48 -7.40 10.15
C ALA A 65 8.31 -8.31 10.52
N ALA A 66 7.71 -8.13 11.68
CA ALA A 66 6.56 -8.94 12.09
C ALA A 66 5.35 -8.64 11.20
N VAL A 67 5.18 -7.38 10.78
CA VAL A 67 4.12 -7.00 9.87
C VAL A 67 4.35 -7.65 8.50
N ALA A 68 5.57 -7.58 7.98
CA ALA A 68 5.89 -8.20 6.71
C ALA A 68 5.63 -9.70 6.74
N ALA A 69 6.02 -10.36 7.81
CA ALA A 69 5.81 -11.80 7.96
C ALA A 69 4.32 -12.14 8.03
N ALA A 70 3.54 -11.36 8.77
CA ALA A 70 2.11 -11.60 8.90
C ALA A 70 1.40 -11.40 7.56
N PHE A 71 1.75 -10.35 6.82
CA PHE A 71 1.13 -10.09 5.53
C PHE A 71 1.45 -11.21 4.54
N LYS A 72 2.69 -11.66 4.55
CA LYS A 72 3.08 -12.76 3.67
C LYS A 72 2.32 -14.04 4.02
N ALA A 73 2.23 -14.35 5.30
CA ALA A 73 1.53 -15.56 5.73
C ALA A 73 0.04 -15.53 5.39
N LYS A 74 -0.56 -14.36 5.42
CA LYS A 74 -1.99 -14.21 5.15
C LYS A 74 -2.30 -13.89 3.70
N GLY A 75 -1.28 -13.72 2.88
CA GLY A 75 -1.50 -13.38 1.48
C GLY A 75 -2.06 -11.98 1.26
N ILE A 76 -1.76 -11.04 2.13
CA ILE A 76 -2.26 -9.68 2.00
C ILE A 76 -1.43 -8.93 0.98
N ALA A 77 -2.09 -8.43 -0.07
CA ALA A 77 -1.44 -7.58 -1.06
C ALA A 77 -1.43 -6.15 -0.55
N VAL A 78 -0.46 -5.37 -0.99
CA VAL A 78 -0.34 -3.97 -0.57
C VAL A 78 -0.30 -3.10 -1.82
N LEU A 79 -1.17 -2.09 -1.86
CA LEU A 79 -1.20 -1.11 -2.94
C LEU A 79 -0.87 0.26 -2.37
N GLU A 80 0.09 0.92 -2.99
CA GLU A 80 0.53 2.24 -2.55
C GLU A 80 0.18 3.29 -3.57
N GLY A 81 -0.47 4.37 -3.15
CA GLY A 81 -0.75 5.50 -3.99
C GLY A 81 0.07 6.70 -3.57
N ASP A 82 0.80 7.27 -4.51
CA ASP A 82 1.62 8.45 -4.22
C ASP A 82 0.86 9.71 -4.63
N TRP A 83 0.44 10.46 -3.62
CA TRP A 83 -0.35 11.66 -3.82
C TRP A 83 0.51 12.94 -3.71
N THR A 84 1.81 12.81 -3.82
CA THR A 84 2.73 13.94 -3.68
C THR A 84 2.35 15.10 -4.57
N ARG A 85 1.84 14.81 -5.77
CA ARG A 85 1.48 15.84 -6.74
C ARG A 85 -0.02 15.98 -6.96
N GLY A 86 -0.82 15.44 -6.04
CA GLY A 86 -2.25 15.57 -6.14
C GLY A 86 -2.90 14.79 -7.26
N ASP A 87 -2.42 13.59 -7.52
CA ASP A 87 -2.95 12.72 -8.57
C ASP A 87 -4.48 12.67 -8.54
N PRO A 88 -5.16 12.99 -9.65
CA PRO A 88 -6.63 13.05 -9.67
C PRO A 88 -7.32 11.74 -9.32
N VAL A 89 -6.76 10.62 -9.72
CA VAL A 89 -7.36 9.32 -9.43
C VAL A 89 -7.34 9.07 -7.92
N ILE A 90 -6.22 9.37 -7.29
CA ILE A 90 -6.11 9.23 -5.84
C ILE A 90 -6.99 10.25 -5.14
N SER A 91 -7.06 11.48 -5.66
CA SER A 91 -7.94 12.50 -5.09
C SER A 91 -9.39 12.02 -5.08
N GLN A 92 -9.85 11.40 -6.15
CA GLN A 92 -11.20 10.87 -6.22
C GLN A 92 -11.42 9.75 -5.22
N TRP A 93 -10.44 8.87 -5.07
CA TRP A 93 -10.54 7.77 -4.12
C TRP A 93 -10.66 8.31 -2.69
N LEU A 94 -9.85 9.32 -2.36
CA LEU A 94 -9.90 9.95 -1.04
C LEU A 94 -11.25 10.61 -0.81
N GLN A 95 -11.74 11.37 -1.78
CA GLN A 95 -13.01 12.06 -1.66
C GLN A 95 -14.16 11.08 -1.47
N ALA A 96 -14.15 9.98 -2.16
CA ALA A 96 -15.20 8.98 -2.04
C ALA A 96 -15.28 8.42 -0.63
N ARG A 97 -14.21 8.53 0.15
CA ARG A 97 -14.18 8.06 1.53
C ARG A 97 -14.27 9.18 2.54
N GLY A 98 -14.58 10.39 2.08
CA GLY A 98 -14.69 11.52 2.97
C GLY A 98 -13.35 11.98 3.54
N ARG A 99 -12.26 11.66 2.86
CA ARG A 99 -10.92 12.03 3.34
C ARG A 99 -10.45 13.27 2.59
N ALA A 100 -9.85 14.18 3.32
CA ALA A 100 -9.32 15.40 2.73
C ALA A 100 -7.88 15.27 2.29
N GLY A 101 -7.18 14.24 2.70
CA GLY A 101 -5.77 14.09 2.36
C GLY A 101 -5.15 12.84 2.93
N VAL A 102 -3.84 12.83 3.03
CA VAL A 102 -3.06 11.68 3.48
C VAL A 102 -2.56 11.89 4.91
N PRO A 103 -2.27 10.81 5.62
CA PRO A 103 -2.31 9.42 5.18
C PRO A 103 -3.72 8.85 5.19
N ALA A 104 -3.96 7.88 4.35
CA ALA A 104 -5.22 7.15 4.33
C ALA A 104 -4.91 5.67 4.18
N TYR A 105 -5.50 4.85 5.04
CA TYR A 105 -5.25 3.41 5.06
C TYR A 105 -6.58 2.70 5.09
N VAL A 106 -6.82 1.81 4.12
CA VAL A 106 -8.04 1.02 4.06
C VAL A 106 -7.68 -0.43 3.84
N PHE A 107 -8.21 -1.30 4.67
CA PHE A 107 -8.02 -2.73 4.49
C PHE A 107 -9.29 -3.35 3.90
N TYR A 108 -9.11 -4.07 2.78
CA TYR A 108 -10.20 -4.77 2.13
C TYR A 108 -10.02 -6.25 2.44
N ALA A 109 -10.90 -6.79 3.27
CA ALA A 109 -10.83 -8.18 3.64
C ALA A 109 -11.25 -9.09 2.48
N ALA A 110 -10.87 -10.34 2.55
CA ALA A 110 -11.21 -11.30 1.50
C ALA A 110 -12.73 -11.46 1.34
N ASP A 111 -13.50 -11.24 2.42
CA ASP A 111 -14.96 -11.34 2.37
C ASP A 111 -15.62 -10.07 1.84
N GLY A 112 -14.85 -9.08 1.45
CA GLY A 112 -15.37 -7.85 0.87
C GLY A 112 -15.54 -6.69 1.83
N ARG A 113 -15.33 -6.89 3.13
CA ARG A 113 -15.48 -5.78 4.08
C ARG A 113 -14.34 -4.80 3.94
N GLU A 114 -14.66 -3.53 4.07
CA GLU A 114 -13.67 -2.46 4.07
C GLU A 114 -13.53 -1.92 5.48
N THR A 115 -12.32 -1.77 5.94
CA THR A 115 -12.04 -1.21 7.26
C THR A 115 -11.04 -0.07 7.11
N GLU A 116 -11.43 1.12 7.56
CA GLU A 116 -10.52 2.25 7.55
C GLU A 116 -9.66 2.16 8.80
N LEU A 117 -8.34 2.29 8.63
CA LEU A 117 -7.42 2.19 9.74
C LEU A 117 -7.09 3.57 10.30
N PRO A 118 -6.61 3.63 11.54
CA PRO A 118 -6.21 4.90 12.15
C PRO A 118 -5.05 5.53 11.38
N GLN A 119 -4.90 6.83 11.53
CA GLN A 119 -3.80 7.52 10.88
C GLN A 119 -2.45 7.22 11.50
N ILE A 120 -2.42 6.79 12.75
CA ILE A 120 -1.20 6.33 13.38
C ILE A 120 -1.29 4.81 13.45
N LEU A 121 -0.39 4.14 12.74
CA LEU A 121 -0.42 2.69 12.65
C LEU A 121 0.41 2.06 13.76
N THR A 122 0.01 0.87 14.18
CA THR A 122 0.76 0.08 15.15
C THR A 122 1.05 -1.29 14.58
N VAL A 123 2.12 -1.90 15.07
CA VAL A 123 2.45 -3.26 14.65
C VAL A 123 1.31 -4.21 15.00
N GLY A 124 0.76 -4.09 16.21
CA GLY A 124 -0.34 -4.96 16.62
C GLY A 124 -1.57 -4.80 15.75
N GLY A 125 -1.91 -3.57 15.39
CA GLY A 125 -3.05 -3.31 14.52
C GLY A 125 -2.87 -3.91 13.15
N LEU A 126 -1.67 -3.81 12.59
CA LEU A 126 -1.41 -4.35 11.26
C LEU A 126 -1.33 -5.87 11.26
N THR A 127 -0.70 -6.46 12.27
CA THR A 127 -0.59 -7.93 12.31
C THR A 127 -1.93 -8.59 12.59
N ALA A 128 -2.88 -7.86 13.12
CA ALA A 128 -4.22 -8.39 13.38
C ALA A 128 -5.12 -8.38 12.14
N LEU A 129 -4.72 -7.73 11.05
CA LEU A 129 -5.53 -7.69 9.84
C LEU A 129 -5.65 -9.08 9.21
N GLY A 130 -6.76 -9.30 8.57
CA GLY A 130 -7.02 -10.58 7.95
C GLY A 130 -7.77 -11.48 8.87
#